data_c2767887b397005471e9285b22c5e352
#
_entry.id   c2767887b397005471e9285b22c5e352
#
_cell.length_a   1.000
_cell.length_b   1.000
_cell.length_c   1.000
_cell.angle_alpha   90.00
_cell.angle_beta   90.00
_cell.angle_gamma   90.00
#
_symmetry.space_group_name_H-M   'P 1'
#
loop_
_entity.id
_entity.type
_entity.pdbx_description
1 polymer ?
#
loop_
_entity_poly.entity_id
_entity_poly.type
_entity_poly.pdbx_seq_one_letter_code
_entity_poly.pdbx_strand_id
1 'polypeptide(L)'
;MMPLAGYADRLSVRPGETIAFKVSSRSAAPYAARLVRVVSADSNPAGPGIIEDAVAADFEGTFASRVQPVHLGSYGWIADAAALGALGGLTAAATVWPTSIGPGERCALTVQDRSGKPCLQLGIDAGGHAFAVVAGTRVEGREPLRARGWVRLWVTRDPATGEVTLGAVPLRLGQSAGQPTLVSVREAGTTLEPGAIVIAGTATGADPSRFNGKIERPFIADRALSPSEIEQAARGEAVAGIVASWDFAQGMSSTRIHDAGPHKLKGT
;
A
#
# COMPACT_ATOMS: atom_id res chain seq x y z
N MET A 1 2.11 -22.88 -10.90
CA MET A 1 2.31 -22.54 -9.48
C MET A 1 3.13 -23.65 -8.85
N MET A 2 4.25 -23.34 -8.16
CA MET A 2 5.14 -24.35 -7.59
C MET A 2 4.42 -25.13 -6.47
N PRO A 3 4.53 -26.47 -6.45
CA PRO A 3 3.90 -27.28 -5.41
C PRO A 3 4.58 -27.13 -4.04
N LEU A 4 5.88 -26.80 -4.03
CA LEU A 4 6.70 -26.57 -2.84
C LEU A 4 7.47 -25.27 -3.05
N ALA A 5 7.39 -24.36 -2.08
CA ALA A 5 8.15 -23.11 -2.06
C ALA A 5 8.72 -22.89 -0.66
N GLY A 6 9.97 -22.44 -0.60
CA GLY A 6 10.63 -22.10 0.65
C GLY A 6 11.55 -20.90 0.51
N TYR A 7 11.77 -20.22 1.63
CA TYR A 7 12.73 -19.13 1.74
C TYR A 7 13.29 -19.06 3.16
N ALA A 8 14.47 -18.48 3.28
CA ALA A 8 15.07 -18.19 4.58
C ALA A 8 14.69 -16.76 5.03
N ASP A 9 14.55 -16.56 6.33
CA ASP A 9 14.31 -15.22 6.92
C ASP A 9 15.50 -14.28 6.80
N ARG A 10 16.70 -14.83 6.49
CA ARG A 10 17.94 -14.10 6.26
C ARG A 10 18.69 -14.70 5.07
N LEU A 11 19.44 -13.89 4.36
CA LEU A 11 20.27 -14.35 3.23
C LEU A 11 21.53 -15.10 3.70
N SER A 12 22.02 -14.76 4.89
CA SER A 12 23.20 -15.40 5.50
C SER A 12 23.16 -15.22 7.02
N VAL A 13 23.86 -16.11 7.72
CA VAL A 13 24.06 -16.05 9.17
C VAL A 13 25.52 -16.35 9.52
N ARG A 14 25.99 -15.83 10.65
CA ARG A 14 27.30 -16.14 11.20
C ARG A 14 27.23 -17.40 12.08
N PRO A 15 28.36 -18.06 12.32
CA PRO A 15 28.41 -19.16 13.31
C PRO A 15 27.84 -18.72 14.66
N GLY A 16 26.93 -19.54 15.20
CA GLY A 16 26.23 -19.26 16.46
C GLY A 16 24.92 -18.47 16.31
N GLU A 17 24.59 -17.97 15.11
CA GLU A 17 23.30 -17.33 14.83
C GLU A 17 22.29 -18.35 14.29
N THR A 18 21.00 -18.02 14.43
CA THR A 18 19.89 -18.86 13.95
C THR A 18 19.34 -18.31 12.63
N ILE A 19 19.07 -19.20 11.69
CA ILE A 19 18.32 -18.96 10.46
C ILE A 19 17.04 -19.79 10.47
N ALA A 20 15.91 -19.20 10.08
CA ALA A 20 14.64 -19.91 9.99
C ALA A 20 14.22 -20.07 8.52
N PHE A 21 13.86 -21.31 8.17
CA PHE A 21 13.32 -21.63 6.85
C PHE A 21 11.79 -21.64 6.90
N LYS A 22 11.16 -20.88 6.02
CA LYS A 22 9.71 -20.81 5.86
C LYS A 22 9.34 -21.65 4.64
N VAL A 23 8.53 -22.67 4.84
CA VAL A 23 8.16 -23.61 3.76
C VAL A 23 6.64 -23.69 3.64
N SER A 24 6.15 -23.54 2.40
CA SER A 24 4.75 -23.76 2.04
C SER A 24 4.66 -24.88 1.01
N SER A 25 3.89 -25.91 1.30
CA SER A 25 3.70 -27.06 0.43
C SER A 25 2.22 -27.31 0.18
N ARG A 26 1.86 -27.53 -1.10
CA ARG A 26 0.53 -27.95 -1.54
C ARG A 26 0.45 -29.45 -1.84
N SER A 27 1.57 -30.17 -1.64
CA SER A 27 1.60 -31.62 -1.81
C SER A 27 0.74 -32.30 -0.75
N ALA A 28 0.10 -33.40 -1.11
CA ALA A 28 -0.53 -34.29 -0.15
C ALA A 28 0.50 -35.12 0.63
N ALA A 29 1.70 -35.33 0.06
CA ALA A 29 2.80 -36.04 0.70
C ALA A 29 3.67 -35.09 1.52
N PRO A 30 4.31 -35.58 2.60
CA PRO A 30 5.32 -34.83 3.33
C PRO A 30 6.51 -34.46 2.43
N TYR A 31 7.26 -33.41 2.82
CA TYR A 31 8.50 -33.04 2.18
C TYR A 31 9.70 -33.33 3.08
N ALA A 32 10.85 -33.66 2.47
CA ALA A 32 12.11 -33.84 3.17
C ALA A 32 12.96 -32.57 3.12
N ALA A 33 13.67 -32.29 4.21
CA ALA A 33 14.68 -31.24 4.28
C ALA A 33 16.04 -31.83 4.64
N ARG A 34 17.08 -31.34 4.01
CA ARG A 34 18.48 -31.67 4.28
C ARG A 34 19.37 -30.46 4.11
N LEU A 35 20.52 -30.45 4.77
CA LEU A 35 21.57 -29.46 4.58
C LEU A 35 22.63 -30.00 3.63
N VAL A 36 23.00 -29.19 2.65
CA VAL A 36 24.08 -29.53 1.72
C VAL A 36 25.04 -28.34 1.59
N ARG A 37 26.30 -28.66 1.40
CA ARG A 37 27.31 -27.71 0.93
C ARG A 37 27.39 -27.81 -0.58
N VAL A 38 27.03 -26.74 -1.28
CA VAL A 38 27.17 -26.68 -2.73
C VAL A 38 28.62 -26.45 -3.07
N VAL A 39 29.24 -27.43 -3.71
CA VAL A 39 30.63 -27.39 -4.18
C VAL A 39 30.68 -26.79 -5.59
N SER A 40 29.73 -27.15 -6.43
CA SER A 40 29.52 -26.57 -7.75
C SER A 40 28.02 -26.40 -8.04
N ALA A 41 27.66 -25.30 -8.64
CA ALA A 41 26.31 -25.04 -9.13
C ALA A 41 26.33 -24.62 -10.61
N ASP A 42 27.23 -25.24 -11.38
CA ASP A 42 27.40 -24.93 -12.80
C ASP A 42 26.25 -25.55 -13.62
N SER A 43 25.46 -24.72 -14.24
CA SER A 43 24.35 -25.13 -15.14
C SER A 43 24.83 -25.40 -16.58
N ASN A 44 26.10 -25.19 -16.89
CA ASN A 44 26.65 -25.43 -18.22
C ASN A 44 26.71 -26.98 -18.48
N PRO A 45 26.06 -27.47 -19.55
CA PRO A 45 26.12 -28.91 -19.89
C PRO A 45 27.53 -29.49 -20.09
N ALA A 46 28.52 -28.66 -20.45
CA ALA A 46 29.91 -29.03 -20.58
C ALA A 46 30.75 -28.87 -19.30
N GLY A 47 30.14 -28.35 -18.23
CA GLY A 47 30.79 -28.12 -16.96
C GLY A 47 30.60 -29.28 -15.97
N PRO A 48 31.07 -29.12 -14.71
CA PRO A 48 31.01 -30.14 -13.67
C PRO A 48 29.59 -30.44 -13.17
N GLY A 49 28.61 -29.61 -13.51
CA GLY A 49 27.23 -29.76 -13.04
C GLY A 49 27.04 -29.30 -11.59
N ILE A 50 25.93 -29.76 -10.99
CA ILE A 50 25.61 -29.52 -9.58
C ILE A 50 26.29 -30.61 -8.74
N ILE A 51 27.20 -30.20 -7.87
CA ILE A 51 27.91 -31.08 -6.93
C ILE A 51 27.60 -30.62 -5.52
N GLU A 52 27.07 -31.52 -4.71
CA GLU A 52 26.65 -31.25 -3.32
C GLU A 52 27.26 -32.25 -2.37
N ASP A 53 27.83 -31.78 -1.27
CA ASP A 53 28.21 -32.60 -0.12
C ASP A 53 27.15 -32.52 0.96
N ALA A 54 26.72 -33.65 1.48
CA ALA A 54 25.78 -33.69 2.61
C ALA A 54 26.48 -33.16 3.87
N VAL A 55 25.77 -32.33 4.62
CA VAL A 55 26.20 -31.79 5.91
C VAL A 55 25.17 -32.17 6.95
N ALA A 56 25.55 -32.90 8.00
CA ALA A 56 24.64 -33.27 9.08
C ALA A 56 24.07 -32.03 9.78
N ALA A 57 22.76 -32.01 9.98
CA ALA A 57 22.06 -30.92 10.64
C ALA A 57 20.90 -31.42 11.48
N ASP A 58 20.66 -30.81 12.63
CA ASP A 58 19.63 -31.22 13.60
C ASP A 58 18.19 -31.11 13.05
N PHE A 59 17.98 -30.29 12.00
CA PHE A 59 16.69 -30.14 11.35
C PHE A 59 16.44 -31.13 10.20
N GLU A 60 17.37 -32.02 9.87
CA GLU A 60 17.14 -33.01 8.83
C GLU A 60 15.96 -33.90 9.15
N GLY A 61 15.10 -34.11 8.19
CA GLY A 61 13.95 -34.95 8.40
C GLY A 61 12.81 -34.72 7.40
N THR A 62 11.69 -35.35 7.74
CA THR A 62 10.46 -35.27 6.95
C THR A 62 9.42 -34.44 7.69
N PHE A 63 8.84 -33.48 6.98
CA PHE A 63 7.89 -32.51 7.52
C PHE A 63 6.53 -32.62 6.82
N ALA A 64 5.46 -32.50 7.59
CA ALA A 64 4.12 -32.48 7.05
C ALA A 64 3.91 -31.29 6.12
N SER A 65 3.36 -31.53 4.94
CA SER A 65 2.98 -30.48 4.00
C SER A 65 1.82 -29.66 4.56
N ARG A 66 1.96 -28.35 4.47
CA ARG A 66 0.89 -27.40 4.77
C ARG A 66 1.01 -26.17 3.86
N VAL A 67 -0.12 -25.65 3.43
CA VAL A 67 -0.16 -24.36 2.74
C VAL A 67 -0.01 -23.26 3.78
N GLN A 68 0.99 -22.43 3.61
CA GLN A 68 1.16 -21.20 4.38
C GLN A 68 0.79 -20.03 3.46
N PRO A 69 -0.38 -19.41 3.65
CA PRO A 69 -0.77 -18.26 2.85
C PRO A 69 0.15 -17.08 3.18
N VAL A 70 0.70 -16.47 2.14
CA VAL A 70 1.40 -15.19 2.24
C VAL A 70 0.41 -14.12 1.84
N HIS A 71 0.13 -13.20 2.74
CA HIS A 71 -0.66 -12.02 2.40
C HIS A 71 0.21 -11.11 1.53
N LEU A 72 -0.19 -10.96 0.28
CA LEU A 72 0.53 -10.13 -0.67
C LEU A 72 0.28 -8.65 -0.40
N GLY A 73 1.34 -7.87 -0.52
CA GLY A 73 1.32 -6.42 -0.39
C GLY A 73 1.49 -5.93 1.05
N SER A 74 2.27 -4.87 1.16
CA SER A 74 2.40 -4.11 2.41
C SER A 74 1.25 -3.11 2.51
N TYR A 75 0.88 -2.75 3.72
CA TYR A 75 -0.11 -1.71 4.00
C TYR A 75 0.28 -0.96 5.25
N GLY A 76 -0.21 0.27 5.38
CA GLY A 76 -0.14 1.03 6.60
C GLY A 76 -1.45 0.92 7.37
N TRP A 77 -1.36 0.74 8.68
CA TRP A 77 -2.51 0.67 9.56
C TRP A 77 -2.41 1.69 10.69
N ILE A 78 -3.34 2.61 10.74
CA ILE A 78 -3.54 3.55 11.83
C ILE A 78 -4.86 3.15 12.52
N ALA A 79 -4.73 2.44 13.64
CA ALA A 79 -5.85 1.82 14.34
C ALA A 79 -6.78 2.82 15.02
N ASP A 80 -6.27 4.01 15.34
CA ASP A 80 -7.03 5.08 15.98
C ASP A 80 -6.77 6.40 15.25
N ALA A 81 -7.77 6.86 14.54
CA ALA A 81 -7.81 8.14 13.83
C ALA A 81 -8.84 9.12 14.42
N ALA A 82 -9.38 8.84 15.61
CA ALA A 82 -10.41 9.68 16.24
C ALA A 82 -9.93 11.11 16.54
N ALA A 83 -8.60 11.28 16.70
CA ALA A 83 -8.01 12.61 16.89
C ALA A 83 -8.18 13.55 15.70
N LEU A 84 -8.53 13.05 14.50
CA LEU A 84 -8.86 13.89 13.34
C LEU A 84 -10.18 14.66 13.53
N GLY A 85 -11.01 14.23 14.49
CA GLY A 85 -12.33 14.81 14.69
C GLY A 85 -13.30 14.53 13.53
N ALA A 86 -14.42 15.20 13.55
CA ALA A 86 -15.43 15.12 12.51
C ALA A 86 -15.02 15.96 11.28
N LEU A 87 -14.99 15.34 10.11
CA LEU A 87 -14.59 16.00 8.86
C LEU A 87 -15.83 16.40 8.05
N GLY A 88 -16.24 17.64 8.16
CA GLY A 88 -17.30 18.24 7.32
C GLY A 88 -16.75 18.60 5.94
N GLY A 89 -15.65 19.36 5.88
CA GLY A 89 -14.82 19.54 4.70
C GLY A 89 -13.64 18.57 4.74
N LEU A 90 -13.08 18.21 3.60
CA LEU A 90 -11.89 17.37 3.57
C LEU A 90 -11.09 17.50 2.29
N THR A 91 -9.83 17.15 2.39
CA THR A 91 -8.98 16.74 1.26
C THR A 91 -8.26 15.45 1.66
N ALA A 92 -8.26 14.47 0.78
CA ALA A 92 -7.41 13.30 0.90
C ALA A 92 -6.59 13.16 -0.38
N ALA A 93 -5.29 12.97 -0.25
CA ALA A 93 -4.39 12.91 -1.40
C ALA A 93 -3.27 11.89 -1.20
N ALA A 94 -2.73 11.40 -2.30
CA ALA A 94 -1.54 10.56 -2.35
C ALA A 94 -0.85 10.70 -3.70
N THR A 95 0.48 10.70 -3.71
CA THR A 95 1.24 10.52 -4.94
C THR A 95 1.47 9.02 -5.15
N VAL A 96 1.04 8.48 -6.28
CA VAL A 96 1.06 7.03 -6.53
C VAL A 96 1.77 6.69 -7.83
N TRP A 97 2.35 5.50 -7.88
CA TRP A 97 2.96 4.93 -9.07
C TRP A 97 2.44 3.48 -9.20
N PRO A 98 1.33 3.24 -9.91
CA PRO A 98 0.77 1.90 -10.06
C PRO A 98 1.72 1.02 -10.89
N THR A 99 2.12 -0.13 -10.36
CA THR A 99 2.98 -1.08 -11.09
C THR A 99 2.19 -1.78 -12.18
N SER A 100 0.95 -2.15 -11.86
CA SER A 100 0.01 -2.75 -12.80
C SER A 100 -1.40 -2.23 -12.54
N ILE A 101 -2.16 -2.13 -13.60
CA ILE A 101 -3.60 -1.92 -13.58
C ILE A 101 -4.22 -3.28 -13.89
N GLY A 102 -5.20 -3.69 -13.13
CA GLY A 102 -5.85 -4.97 -13.37
C GLY A 102 -6.50 -5.57 -12.13
N PRO A 103 -7.01 -6.81 -12.20
CA PRO A 103 -8.41 -7.04 -11.84
C PRO A 103 -8.75 -6.51 -10.44
N GLY A 104 -9.85 -5.81 -10.35
CA GLY A 104 -10.39 -5.22 -9.13
C GLY A 104 -9.83 -3.83 -8.81
N GLU A 105 -10.46 -3.21 -7.86
CA GLU A 105 -10.06 -1.89 -7.36
C GLU A 105 -8.80 -1.97 -6.51
N ARG A 106 -8.03 -0.89 -6.50
CA ARG A 106 -6.80 -0.73 -5.72
C ARG A 106 -6.86 0.58 -4.97
N CYS A 107 -6.93 0.50 -3.64
CA CYS A 107 -7.02 1.69 -2.79
C CYS A 107 -5.64 2.14 -2.33
N ALA A 108 -5.33 3.41 -2.56
CA ALA A 108 -4.13 4.05 -2.06
C ALA A 108 -4.32 4.53 -0.61
N LEU A 109 -5.51 5.06 -0.31
CA LEU A 109 -5.86 5.59 1.00
C LEU A 109 -7.34 5.30 1.30
N THR A 110 -7.61 4.79 2.48
CA THR A 110 -8.96 4.53 2.99
C THR A 110 -9.07 5.09 4.41
N VAL A 111 -10.16 5.81 4.68
CA VAL A 111 -10.57 6.14 6.04
C VAL A 111 -11.77 5.27 6.36
N GLN A 112 -11.73 4.59 7.49
CA GLN A 112 -12.84 3.84 8.05
C GLN A 112 -13.51 4.65 9.16
N ASP A 113 -14.80 4.51 9.29
CA ASP A 113 -15.53 5.04 10.44
C ASP A 113 -15.27 4.19 11.71
N ARG A 114 -15.86 4.56 12.82
CA ARG A 114 -15.71 3.85 14.10
C ARG A 114 -16.27 2.43 14.10
N SER A 115 -17.10 2.07 13.11
CA SER A 115 -17.60 0.71 12.92
C SER A 115 -16.69 -0.15 12.06
N GLY A 116 -15.63 0.43 11.49
CA GLY A 116 -14.70 -0.23 10.55
C GLY A 116 -15.19 -0.20 9.09
N LYS A 117 -16.29 0.52 8.80
CA LYS A 117 -16.79 0.65 7.43
C LYS A 117 -16.03 1.78 6.72
N PRO A 118 -15.55 1.56 5.46
CA PRO A 118 -14.97 2.63 4.66
C PRO A 118 -15.94 3.79 4.48
N CYS A 119 -15.53 4.99 4.88
CA CYS A 119 -16.27 6.25 4.69
C CYS A 119 -15.56 7.19 3.71
N LEU A 120 -14.27 6.98 3.45
CA LEU A 120 -13.50 7.59 2.38
C LEU A 120 -12.59 6.55 1.75
N GLN A 121 -12.55 6.52 0.41
CA GLN A 121 -11.61 5.72 -0.36
C GLN A 121 -11.06 6.57 -1.51
N LEU A 122 -9.76 6.41 -1.79
CA LEU A 122 -9.08 7.03 -2.93
C LEU A 122 -8.21 5.96 -3.58
N GLY A 123 -8.39 5.74 -4.88
CA GLY A 123 -7.70 4.64 -5.56
C GLY A 123 -7.83 4.64 -7.07
N ILE A 124 -7.61 3.45 -7.64
CA ILE A 124 -7.68 3.15 -9.07
C ILE A 124 -8.59 1.95 -9.25
N ASP A 125 -9.53 2.02 -10.18
CA ASP A 125 -10.46 0.93 -10.49
C ASP A 125 -9.83 -0.14 -11.41
N ALA A 126 -10.60 -1.18 -11.74
CA ALA A 126 -10.17 -2.27 -12.61
C ALA A 126 -9.86 -1.82 -14.05
N GLY A 127 -10.47 -0.74 -14.51
CA GLY A 127 -10.24 -0.13 -15.83
C GLY A 127 -9.03 0.82 -15.84
N GLY A 128 -8.47 1.11 -14.68
CA GLY A 128 -7.36 2.05 -14.53
C GLY A 128 -7.80 3.48 -14.25
N HIS A 129 -9.07 3.76 -14.06
CA HIS A 129 -9.54 5.11 -13.76
C HIS A 129 -9.31 5.45 -12.29
N ALA A 130 -8.92 6.68 -12.02
CA ALA A 130 -8.92 7.18 -10.66
C ALA A 130 -10.36 7.17 -10.11
N PHE A 131 -10.54 6.79 -8.86
CA PHE A 131 -11.83 6.91 -8.19
C PHE A 131 -11.67 7.41 -6.76
N ALA A 132 -12.72 8.01 -6.26
CA ALA A 132 -12.90 8.24 -4.84
C ALA A 132 -14.34 7.91 -4.42
N VAL A 133 -14.48 7.50 -3.17
CA VAL A 133 -15.77 7.36 -2.49
C VAL A 133 -15.71 8.23 -1.25
N VAL A 134 -16.68 9.12 -1.08
CA VAL A 134 -16.81 10.00 0.08
C VAL A 134 -18.25 9.90 0.59
N ALA A 135 -18.42 9.45 1.84
CA ALA A 135 -19.75 9.25 2.45
C ALA A 135 -20.71 8.39 1.59
N GLY A 136 -20.16 7.40 0.87
CA GLY A 136 -20.92 6.53 -0.03
C GLY A 136 -21.14 7.10 -1.45
N THR A 137 -20.84 8.38 -1.69
CA THR A 137 -20.88 8.98 -3.03
C THR A 137 -19.60 8.69 -3.78
N ARG A 138 -19.72 8.07 -4.97
CA ARG A 138 -18.60 7.72 -5.83
C ARG A 138 -18.39 8.76 -6.91
N VAL A 139 -17.13 9.10 -7.16
CA VAL A 139 -16.66 9.92 -8.28
C VAL A 139 -15.54 9.20 -8.99
N GLU A 140 -15.53 9.22 -10.32
CA GLU A 140 -14.56 8.52 -11.15
C GLU A 140 -13.94 9.44 -12.21
N GLY A 141 -12.66 9.24 -12.47
CA GLY A 141 -11.94 9.88 -13.57
C GLY A 141 -12.42 9.38 -14.92
N ARG A 142 -12.38 10.22 -15.94
CA ARG A 142 -12.83 9.88 -17.29
C ARG A 142 -11.81 9.08 -18.08
N GLU A 143 -10.54 9.31 -17.82
CA GLU A 143 -9.44 8.71 -18.57
C GLU A 143 -8.67 7.71 -17.70
N PRO A 144 -8.26 6.57 -18.24
CA PRO A 144 -7.46 5.61 -17.50
C PRO A 144 -6.06 6.16 -17.25
N LEU A 145 -5.56 5.90 -16.06
CA LEU A 145 -4.20 6.23 -15.67
C LEU A 145 -3.21 5.27 -16.33
N ARG A 146 -2.03 5.80 -16.60
CA ARG A 146 -0.94 4.98 -17.14
C ARG A 146 -0.26 4.19 -16.02
N ALA A 147 -0.18 2.86 -16.18
CA ALA A 147 0.69 2.05 -15.34
C ALA A 147 2.16 2.50 -15.49
N ARG A 148 2.92 2.35 -14.41
CA ARG A 148 4.35 2.73 -14.32
C ARG A 148 4.61 4.20 -14.60
N GLY A 149 3.67 5.06 -14.19
CA GLY A 149 3.80 6.51 -14.20
C GLY A 149 3.40 7.09 -12.84
N TRP A 150 4.09 8.14 -12.40
CA TRP A 150 3.69 8.85 -11.20
C TRP A 150 2.46 9.70 -11.47
N VAL A 151 1.49 9.63 -10.57
CA VAL A 151 0.24 10.40 -10.61
C VAL A 151 -0.04 10.91 -9.21
N ARG A 152 -0.43 12.17 -9.09
CA ARG A 152 -1.02 12.69 -7.87
C ARG A 152 -2.52 12.54 -7.94
N LEU A 153 -3.06 11.79 -7.00
CA LEU A 153 -4.49 11.59 -6.82
C LEU A 153 -4.94 12.38 -5.60
N TRP A 154 -6.10 13.01 -5.72
CA TRP A 154 -6.76 13.63 -4.56
C TRP A 154 -8.27 13.64 -4.72
N VAL A 155 -8.94 13.74 -3.60
CA VAL A 155 -10.37 14.07 -3.53
C VAL A 155 -10.53 15.21 -2.52
N THR A 156 -11.34 16.18 -2.88
CA THR A 156 -11.76 17.25 -1.98
C THR A 156 -13.26 17.20 -1.80
N ARG A 157 -13.74 17.64 -0.64
CA ARG A 157 -15.14 17.90 -0.37
C ARG A 157 -15.31 19.28 0.26
N ASP A 158 -16.12 20.10 -0.37
CA ASP A 158 -16.50 21.41 0.15
C ASP A 158 -17.86 21.29 0.86
N PRO A 159 -17.92 21.51 2.18
CA PRO A 159 -19.16 21.38 2.94
C PRO A 159 -20.17 22.48 2.62
N ALA A 160 -19.75 23.63 2.10
CA ALA A 160 -20.63 24.74 1.76
C ALA A 160 -21.45 24.47 0.50
N THR A 161 -20.87 23.78 -0.48
CA THR A 161 -21.49 23.46 -1.77
C THR A 161 -21.95 22.03 -1.88
N GLY A 162 -21.46 21.15 -1.01
CA GLY A 162 -21.62 19.68 -1.13
C GLY A 162 -20.86 19.10 -2.32
N GLU A 163 -19.95 19.85 -2.91
CA GLU A 163 -19.17 19.39 -4.07
C GLU A 163 -18.04 18.46 -3.64
N VAL A 164 -17.98 17.29 -4.25
CA VAL A 164 -16.89 16.34 -4.15
C VAL A 164 -16.13 16.36 -5.47
N THR A 165 -14.88 16.77 -5.45
CA THR A 165 -14.03 16.85 -6.64
C THR A 165 -12.88 15.85 -6.55
N LEU A 166 -12.79 14.95 -7.53
CA LEU A 166 -11.68 14.06 -7.76
C LEU A 166 -10.70 14.71 -8.74
N GLY A 167 -9.42 14.69 -8.42
CA GLY A 167 -8.36 15.16 -9.30
C GLY A 167 -7.27 14.10 -9.50
N ALA A 168 -6.75 14.05 -10.71
CA ALA A 168 -5.59 13.24 -11.09
C ALA A 168 -4.63 14.04 -11.93
N VAL A 169 -3.37 14.15 -11.51
CA VAL A 169 -2.30 14.87 -12.23
C VAL A 169 -1.16 13.91 -12.54
N PRO A 170 -0.91 13.59 -13.82
CA PRO A 170 0.30 12.89 -14.22
C PRO A 170 1.55 13.72 -13.90
N LEU A 171 2.51 13.13 -13.18
CA LEU A 171 3.79 13.76 -12.85
C LEU A 171 4.86 13.24 -13.80
N ARG A 172 5.58 14.15 -14.46
CA ARG A 172 6.68 13.80 -15.35
C ARG A 172 7.99 14.31 -14.76
N LEU A 173 8.96 13.43 -14.65
CA LEU A 173 10.31 13.80 -14.21
C LEU A 173 10.87 14.91 -15.13
N GLY A 174 11.30 16.01 -14.54
CA GLY A 174 11.91 17.13 -15.26
C GLY A 174 10.94 18.03 -16.06
N GLN A 175 9.63 17.84 -15.92
CA GLN A 175 8.62 18.68 -16.55
C GLN A 175 7.63 19.22 -15.51
N SER A 176 6.98 20.34 -15.81
CA SER A 176 5.84 20.83 -15.02
C SER A 176 4.79 19.73 -14.93
N ALA A 177 4.11 19.64 -13.79
CA ALA A 177 2.96 18.76 -13.64
C ALA A 177 1.97 18.99 -14.79
N GLY A 178 1.42 17.92 -15.35
CA GLY A 178 0.36 18.01 -16.35
C GLY A 178 -0.87 18.72 -15.78
N GLN A 179 -1.77 19.15 -16.67
CA GLN A 179 -3.04 19.70 -16.21
C GLN A 179 -3.84 18.62 -15.47
N PRO A 180 -4.48 18.95 -14.34
CA PRO A 180 -5.31 17.99 -13.61
C PRO A 180 -6.53 17.60 -14.43
N THR A 181 -6.84 16.31 -14.46
CA THR A 181 -8.18 15.84 -14.84
C THR A 181 -9.07 15.98 -13.62
N LEU A 182 -10.10 16.81 -13.71
CA LEU A 182 -11.04 17.06 -12.62
C LEU A 182 -12.41 16.51 -12.97
N VAL A 183 -13.04 15.85 -12.02
CA VAL A 183 -14.43 15.41 -12.08
C VAL A 183 -15.10 15.75 -10.77
N SER A 184 -16.26 16.39 -10.82
CA SER A 184 -17.02 16.76 -9.62
C SER A 184 -18.40 16.13 -9.64
N VAL A 185 -18.88 15.80 -8.45
CA VAL A 185 -20.26 15.36 -8.18
C VAL A 185 -20.77 16.08 -6.92
N ARG A 186 -22.07 16.10 -6.71
CA ARG A 186 -22.65 16.61 -5.45
C ARG A 186 -22.97 15.48 -4.51
N GLU A 187 -22.68 15.68 -3.24
CA GLU A 187 -22.93 14.76 -2.13
C GLU A 187 -23.85 15.43 -1.09
N ALA A 188 -24.62 14.63 -0.37
CA ALA A 188 -25.69 15.09 0.51
C ALA A 188 -25.26 15.76 1.83
N GLY A 189 -23.94 16.00 2.04
CA GLY A 189 -23.46 16.75 3.20
C GLY A 189 -23.16 15.91 4.44
N THR A 190 -22.88 14.61 4.29
CA THR A 190 -22.58 13.73 5.43
C THR A 190 -21.18 14.01 6.00
N THR A 191 -21.10 14.33 7.28
CA THR A 191 -19.84 14.46 8.01
C THR A 191 -19.20 13.09 8.23
N LEU A 192 -17.90 12.96 7.96
CA LEU A 192 -17.15 11.73 8.25
C LEU A 192 -16.69 11.72 9.71
N GLU A 193 -16.80 10.55 10.34
CA GLU A 193 -16.31 10.28 11.70
C GLU A 193 -15.16 9.27 11.64
N PRO A 194 -13.91 9.71 11.44
CA PRO A 194 -12.76 8.81 11.32
C PRO A 194 -12.58 7.93 12.55
N GLY A 195 -12.43 6.63 12.33
CA GLY A 195 -12.08 5.63 13.34
C GLY A 195 -10.69 5.05 13.10
N ALA A 196 -10.39 4.68 11.85
CA ALA A 196 -9.11 4.12 11.46
C ALA A 196 -8.72 4.54 10.04
N ILE A 197 -7.42 4.38 9.71
CA ILE A 197 -6.91 4.66 8.36
C ILE A 197 -6.11 3.46 7.85
N VAL A 198 -6.34 3.10 6.59
CA VAL A 198 -5.56 2.11 5.85
C VAL A 198 -4.87 2.79 4.68
N ILE A 199 -3.56 2.66 4.60
CA ILE A 199 -2.77 3.09 3.45
C ILE A 199 -2.43 1.84 2.63
N ALA A 200 -2.59 1.89 1.32
CA ALA A 200 -2.41 0.80 0.38
C ALA A 200 -3.43 -0.36 0.54
N GLY A 201 -4.67 -0.05 0.81
CA GLY A 201 -5.75 -1.03 0.89
C GLY A 201 -7.01 -0.49 1.55
N THR A 202 -7.94 -1.38 1.87
CA THR A 202 -9.21 -1.05 2.56
C THR A 202 -9.35 -1.70 3.92
N ALA A 203 -8.58 -2.77 4.19
CA ALA A 203 -8.65 -3.54 5.43
C ALA A 203 -7.26 -4.04 5.85
N THR A 204 -7.15 -4.56 7.05
CA THR A 204 -5.97 -5.30 7.52
C THR A 204 -6.03 -6.76 7.03
N GLY A 205 -4.90 -7.47 7.04
CA GLY A 205 -4.85 -8.88 6.62
C GLY A 205 -4.99 -9.08 5.10
N ALA A 206 -5.70 -10.12 4.70
CA ALA A 206 -5.95 -10.40 3.29
C ALA A 206 -6.96 -9.40 2.71
N ASP A 207 -6.54 -8.66 1.71
CA ASP A 207 -7.35 -7.60 1.10
C ASP A 207 -7.12 -7.57 -0.41
N PRO A 208 -8.14 -7.87 -1.24
CA PRO A 208 -8.02 -7.85 -2.69
C PRO A 208 -7.80 -6.44 -3.26
N SER A 209 -8.08 -5.39 -2.48
CA SER A 209 -7.92 -4.00 -2.89
C SER A 209 -6.52 -3.43 -2.58
N ARG A 210 -5.56 -4.28 -2.19
CA ARG A 210 -4.17 -3.84 -1.94
C ARG A 210 -3.63 -3.08 -3.14
N PHE A 211 -3.09 -1.89 -2.88
CA PHE A 211 -2.46 -1.09 -3.91
C PHE A 211 -1.17 -1.77 -4.39
N ASN A 212 -1.10 -2.07 -5.68
CA ASN A 212 0.09 -2.64 -6.30
C ASN A 212 0.91 -1.54 -6.94
N GLY A 213 1.89 -1.01 -6.21
CA GLY A 213 2.67 0.12 -6.68
C GLY A 213 3.46 0.80 -5.58
N LYS A 214 3.79 2.06 -5.81
CA LYS A 214 4.44 2.94 -4.83
C LYS A 214 3.46 4.02 -4.41
N ILE A 215 3.53 4.41 -3.16
CA ILE A 215 2.75 5.51 -2.58
C ILE A 215 3.73 6.43 -1.89
N GLU A 216 3.59 7.73 -2.14
CA GLU A 216 4.42 8.76 -1.53
C GLU A 216 3.53 9.85 -0.95
N ARG A 217 3.87 10.30 0.24
CA ARG A 217 3.29 11.43 0.97
C ARG A 217 1.76 11.48 0.92
N PRO A 218 1.05 10.43 1.36
CA PRO A 218 -0.38 10.56 1.56
C PRO A 218 -0.66 11.55 2.68
N PHE A 219 -1.77 12.32 2.54
CA PHE A 219 -2.19 13.26 3.57
C PHE A 219 -3.71 13.43 3.60
N ILE A 220 -4.20 13.94 4.72
CA ILE A 220 -5.60 14.32 4.94
C ILE A 220 -5.62 15.75 5.48
N ALA A 221 -6.55 16.56 4.98
CA ALA A 221 -6.87 17.90 5.50
C ALA A 221 -8.35 17.96 5.91
N ASP A 222 -8.69 18.85 6.84
CA ASP A 222 -10.04 19.07 7.37
C ASP A 222 -10.88 20.05 6.54
N ARG A 223 -10.38 20.47 5.39
CA ARG A 223 -11.04 21.35 4.43
C ARG A 223 -10.75 20.99 2.99
N ALA A 224 -11.52 21.51 2.07
CA ALA A 224 -11.19 21.47 0.65
C ALA A 224 -9.99 22.37 0.39
N LEU A 225 -8.88 21.77 -0.08
CA LEU A 225 -7.68 22.49 -0.52
C LEU A 225 -7.78 22.83 -2.00
N SER A 226 -7.22 23.96 -2.38
CA SER A 226 -7.01 24.29 -3.79
C SER A 226 -5.94 23.37 -4.43
N PRO A 227 -5.92 23.24 -5.77
CA PRO A 227 -4.88 22.46 -6.45
C PRO A 227 -3.45 22.90 -6.12
N SER A 228 -3.21 24.21 -5.93
CA SER A 228 -1.91 24.73 -5.53
C SER A 228 -1.50 24.34 -4.12
N GLU A 229 -2.44 24.34 -3.17
CA GLU A 229 -2.20 23.88 -1.80
C GLU A 229 -1.94 22.38 -1.74
N ILE A 230 -2.65 21.59 -2.57
CA ILE A 230 -2.41 20.14 -2.70
C ILE A 230 -0.97 19.90 -3.21
N GLU A 231 -0.52 20.67 -4.18
CA GLU A 231 0.85 20.58 -4.68
C GLU A 231 1.90 20.93 -3.61
N GLN A 232 1.67 21.97 -2.81
CA GLN A 232 2.54 22.37 -1.70
C GLN A 232 2.60 21.25 -0.63
N ALA A 233 1.43 20.76 -0.19
CA ALA A 233 1.36 19.69 0.79
C ALA A 233 2.07 18.40 0.30
N ALA A 234 1.90 18.05 -0.96
CA ALA A 234 2.55 16.88 -1.55
C ALA A 234 4.08 17.02 -1.65
N ARG A 235 4.62 18.24 -1.66
CA ARG A 235 6.07 18.48 -1.51
C ARG A 235 6.54 18.49 -0.05
N GLY A 236 5.62 18.37 0.90
CA GLY A 236 5.91 18.43 2.35
C GLY A 236 6.01 19.86 2.88
N GLU A 237 5.52 20.85 2.13
CA GLU A 237 5.41 22.21 2.59
C GLU A 237 4.25 22.35 3.58
N ALA A 238 4.35 23.31 4.49
CA ALA A 238 3.30 23.56 5.47
C ALA A 238 2.07 24.18 4.79
N VAL A 239 0.93 23.52 4.94
CA VAL A 239 -0.38 23.98 4.44
C VAL A 239 -1.37 23.93 5.60
N ALA A 240 -2.13 25.00 5.79
CA ALA A 240 -3.15 25.06 6.83
C ALA A 240 -4.26 24.02 6.58
N GLY A 241 -4.74 23.40 7.64
CA GLY A 241 -5.80 22.40 7.58
C GLY A 241 -5.29 20.97 7.37
N ILE A 242 -3.99 20.73 7.18
CA ILE A 242 -3.44 19.37 7.19
C ILE A 242 -3.59 18.80 8.60
N VAL A 243 -4.32 17.69 8.73
CA VAL A 243 -4.57 16.99 10.00
C VAL A 243 -3.80 15.68 10.13
N ALA A 244 -3.41 15.06 9.02
CA ALA A 244 -2.51 13.90 9.00
C ALA A 244 -1.66 13.89 7.72
N SER A 245 -0.41 13.48 7.81
CA SER A 245 0.51 13.39 6.68
C SER A 245 1.62 12.39 6.97
N TRP A 246 1.96 11.54 6.01
CA TRP A 246 2.97 10.49 6.21
C TRP A 246 4.11 10.64 5.22
N ASP A 247 5.34 10.61 5.74
CA ASP A 247 6.58 10.60 4.97
C ASP A 247 7.27 9.24 5.15
N PHE A 248 7.14 8.37 4.17
CA PHE A 248 7.72 7.01 4.21
C PHE A 248 9.24 6.98 4.02
N ALA A 249 9.89 8.10 3.77
CA ALA A 249 11.35 8.21 3.83
C ALA A 249 11.88 8.21 5.28
N GLN A 250 10.99 8.41 6.27
CA GLN A 250 11.36 8.39 7.69
C GLN A 250 11.16 6.99 8.28
N GLY A 251 12.13 6.52 9.06
CA GLY A 251 12.01 5.26 9.79
C GLY A 251 11.93 4.01 8.91
N MET A 252 12.51 4.00 7.71
CA MET A 252 12.43 2.90 6.71
C MET A 252 12.89 1.53 7.24
N SER A 253 13.70 1.50 8.28
CA SER A 253 14.16 0.25 8.91
C SER A 253 13.22 -0.29 9.99
N SER A 254 12.06 0.33 10.18
CA SER A 254 11.06 -0.05 11.19
C SER A 254 9.73 -0.42 10.55
N THR A 255 8.85 -1.04 11.33
CA THR A 255 7.45 -1.28 10.96
C THR A 255 6.54 -0.12 11.39
N ARG A 256 7.10 1.00 11.85
CA ARG A 256 6.33 2.15 12.31
C ARG A 256 6.15 3.15 11.18
N ILE A 257 4.94 3.69 11.08
CA ILE A 257 4.61 4.78 10.17
C ILE A 257 4.52 6.06 10.98
N HIS A 258 5.28 7.07 10.57
CA HIS A 258 5.35 8.36 11.25
C HIS A 258 4.40 9.36 10.60
N ASP A 259 3.42 9.81 11.38
CA ASP A 259 2.59 10.95 11.01
C ASP A 259 3.34 12.25 11.27
N ALA A 260 3.61 13.01 10.22
CA ALA A 260 4.20 14.34 10.29
C ALA A 260 3.17 15.43 10.63
N GLY A 261 1.87 15.12 10.58
CA GLY A 261 0.77 16.00 10.93
C GLY A 261 0.72 16.39 12.41
N PRO A 262 -0.22 17.24 12.82
CA PRO A 262 -0.29 17.76 14.18
C PRO A 262 -0.65 16.70 15.23
N HIS A 263 -1.43 15.68 14.84
CA HIS A 263 -1.95 14.68 15.80
C HIS A 263 -0.97 13.55 16.09
N LYS A 264 0.12 13.40 15.31
CA LYS A 264 1.14 12.35 15.50
C LYS A 264 0.54 10.97 15.65
N LEU A 265 -0.38 10.62 14.75
CA LEU A 265 -1.09 9.36 14.74
C LEU A 265 -0.10 8.19 14.69
N LYS A 266 -0.34 7.17 15.51
CA LYS A 266 0.53 6.00 15.56
C LYS A 266 0.09 5.00 14.51
N GLY A 267 1.02 4.63 13.61
CA GLY A 267 0.78 3.66 12.56
C GLY A 267 1.86 2.57 12.49
N THR A 268 1.47 1.44 11.91
CA THR A 268 2.35 0.27 11.66
C THR A 268 2.17 -0.25 10.24
#